data_80f12c8911b5d38d83bf917a75992365
#
_entry.id   80f12c8911b5d38d83bf917a75992365
#
_cell.length_a   1.000
_cell.length_b   1.000
_cell.length_c   1.000
_cell.angle_alpha   90.00
_cell.angle_beta   90.00
_cell.angle_gamma   90.00
#
_symmetry.space_group_name_H-M   'P 1'
#
loop_
_entity.id
_entity.type
_entity.pdbx_description
1 polymer ?
#
loop_
_entity_poly.entity_id
_entity_poly.type
_entity_poly.pdbx_seq_one_letter_code
_entity_poly.pdbx_strand_id
1 'polypeptide(L)'
;AYFLSHEDDVTRASRLTVAEADAAFARDEVQVVDIRNAGELEAGGVAGATHIPLAELARRSGELDPSRPVVAYCAGGWRSSVAASLLRAQGFADVSDILGGYGAWERAHATAS
;
A
#
# COMPACT_ATOMS: atom_id res chain seq x y z
N ALA A 1 -18.42 -4.65 -18.64
CA ALA A 1 -18.14 -4.41 -18.10
C ALA A 1 -17.79 -4.42 -18.10
N TYR A 2 -18.05 -4.77 -18.13
CA TYR A 2 -17.69 -4.50 -17.60
C TYR A 2 -17.40 -4.44 -17.35
N PHE A 3 -17.40 -4.78 -17.43
CA PHE A 3 -17.19 -4.50 -16.78
C PHE A 3 -17.28 -4.32 -16.31
N LEU A 4 -17.51 -4.40 -16.21
CA LEU A 4 -17.58 -4.16 -15.42
C LEU A 4 -17.55 -4.29 -14.85
N SER A 5 -17.63 -4.56 -14.84
CA SER A 5 -17.49 -4.64 -14.07
C SER A 5 -17.19 -4.89 -13.89
N HIS A 6 -17.02 -5.13 -13.83
CA HIS A 6 -16.58 -5.31 -13.46
C HIS A 6 -15.98 -5.21 -13.45
N GLU A 7 -16.20 -5.23 -13.70
CA GLU A 7 -15.56 -5.13 -13.64
C GLU A 7 -14.96 -4.88 -13.48
N ASP A 8 -14.93 -4.95 -13.40
CA ASP A 8 -14.33 -4.77 -13.09
C ASP A 8 -13.78 -4.99 -12.66
N ASP A 9 -13.47 -5.28 -12.57
CA ASP A 9 -12.89 -5.54 -12.12
C ASP A 9 -12.31 -6.06 -11.40
N VAL A 10 -11.97 -6.19 -11.44
CA VAL A 10 -11.32 -7.29 -10.87
C VAL A 10 -9.95 -6.92 -10.34
N THR A 11 -9.11 -6.50 -11.24
CA THR A 11 -7.85 -5.89 -10.83
C THR A 11 -8.16 -4.53 -10.26
N ARG A 12 -7.69 -4.27 -9.07
CA ARG A 12 -8.10 -3.07 -8.38
C ARG A 12 -6.92 -2.21 -8.01
N ALA A 13 -7.08 -0.94 -8.29
CA ALA A 13 -6.20 0.10 -7.79
C ALA A 13 -7.03 0.96 -6.85
N SER A 14 -7.20 0.50 -5.63
CA SER A 14 -8.04 1.17 -4.65
C SER A 14 -7.23 2.12 -3.80
N ARG A 15 -7.86 3.19 -3.36
CA ARG A 15 -7.28 4.05 -2.34
C ARG A 15 -8.08 3.85 -1.08
N LEU A 16 -7.41 3.44 -0.02
CA LEU A 16 -8.03 3.19 1.26
C LEU A 16 -7.92 4.43 2.13
N THR A 17 -9.00 4.77 2.83
CA THR A 17 -8.89 5.75 3.90
C THR A 17 -8.04 5.15 5.02
N VAL A 18 -7.57 5.99 5.93
CA VAL A 18 -6.81 5.49 7.09
C VAL A 18 -7.64 4.48 7.87
N ALA A 19 -8.95 4.75 8.04
CA ALA A 19 -9.81 3.83 8.78
C ALA A 19 -9.94 2.47 8.09
N GLU A 20 -10.04 2.47 6.76
CA GLU A 20 -10.12 1.22 6.00
C GLU A 20 -8.81 0.45 6.08
N ALA A 21 -7.68 1.16 5.99
CA ALA A 21 -6.36 0.54 6.10
C ALA A 21 -6.17 -0.07 7.49
N ASP A 22 -6.55 0.67 8.53
CA ASP A 22 -6.46 0.20 9.90
C ASP A 22 -7.24 -1.10 10.11
N ALA A 23 -8.45 -1.14 9.56
CA ALA A 23 -9.29 -2.34 9.65
C ALA A 23 -8.65 -3.52 8.91
N ALA A 24 -8.06 -3.26 7.75
CA ALA A 24 -7.40 -4.32 6.97
C ALA A 24 -6.17 -4.85 7.72
N PHE A 25 -5.40 -3.96 8.34
CA PHE A 25 -4.20 -4.38 9.08
C PHE A 25 -4.57 -5.19 10.31
N ALA A 26 -5.69 -4.83 10.96
CA ALA A 26 -6.15 -5.56 12.15
C ALA A 26 -6.52 -7.00 11.83
N ARG A 27 -6.97 -7.27 10.60
CA ARG A 27 -7.32 -8.64 10.20
C ARG A 27 -6.11 -9.47 9.81
N ASP A 28 -4.94 -8.83 9.66
CA ASP A 28 -3.69 -9.51 9.29
C ASP A 28 -3.81 -10.31 8.00
N GLU A 29 -4.59 -9.77 7.06
CA GLU A 29 -4.82 -10.44 5.77
C GLU A 29 -4.04 -9.79 4.63
N VAL A 30 -3.42 -8.65 4.88
CA VAL A 30 -2.74 -7.89 3.84
C VAL A 30 -1.25 -7.79 4.14
N GLN A 31 -0.48 -7.58 3.08
CA GLN A 31 0.94 -7.28 3.18
C GLN A 31 1.09 -5.78 3.09
N VAL A 32 1.76 -5.18 4.06
CA VAL A 32 1.95 -3.73 4.10
C VAL A 32 3.35 -3.39 3.64
N VAL A 33 3.47 -2.52 2.65
CA VAL A 33 4.76 -2.18 2.05
C VAL A 33 4.98 -0.68 2.16
N ASP A 34 6.06 -0.30 2.82
CA ASP A 34 6.49 1.09 2.92
C ASP A 34 7.48 1.34 1.78
N ILE A 35 7.11 2.19 0.84
CA ILE A 35 7.94 2.46 -0.34
C ILE A 35 8.72 3.76 -0.24
N ARG A 36 8.78 4.34 0.97
CA ARG A 36 9.54 5.57 1.19
C ARG A 36 11.04 5.27 1.18
N ASN A 37 11.84 6.32 1.05
CA ASN A 37 13.28 6.18 1.16
C ASN A 37 13.68 5.90 2.61
N ALA A 38 14.86 5.28 2.78
CA ALA A 38 15.30 4.89 4.12
C ALA A 38 15.35 6.06 5.10
N GLY A 39 15.74 7.24 4.64
CA GLY A 39 15.80 8.41 5.52
C GLY A 39 14.44 8.86 6.04
N GLU A 40 13.38 8.55 5.30
CA GLU A 40 12.03 8.93 5.71
C GLU A 40 11.52 8.05 6.85
N LEU A 41 12.12 6.87 7.05
CA LEU A 41 11.70 5.96 8.10
C LEU A 41 11.99 6.50 9.49
N GLU A 42 12.89 7.47 9.60
CA GLU A 42 13.21 8.06 10.91
C GLU A 42 12.02 8.76 11.52
N ALA A 43 11.05 9.16 10.70
CA ALA A 43 9.82 9.77 11.20
C ALA A 43 8.81 8.73 11.69
N GLY A 44 9.14 7.46 11.57
CA GLY A 44 8.25 6.37 11.96
C GLY A 44 7.67 5.65 10.76
N GLY A 45 6.84 4.66 11.00
CA GLY A 45 6.18 3.88 9.95
C GLY A 45 5.05 3.07 10.54
N VAL A 46 4.37 2.31 9.68
CA VAL A 46 3.32 1.41 10.12
C VAL A 46 3.97 0.14 10.67
N ALA A 47 3.56 -0.28 11.86
CA ALA A 47 4.11 -1.48 12.48
C ALA A 47 3.85 -2.69 11.59
N GLY A 48 4.88 -3.51 11.41
CA GLY A 48 4.77 -4.72 10.59
C GLY A 48 4.95 -4.51 9.10
N ALA A 49 5.16 -3.27 8.64
CA ALA A 49 5.38 -3.00 7.23
C ALA A 49 6.74 -3.52 6.77
N THR A 50 6.76 -4.03 5.54
CA THR A 50 8.01 -4.39 4.88
C THR A 50 8.52 -3.15 4.14
N HIS A 51 9.77 -2.80 4.36
CA HIS A 51 10.34 -1.62 3.69
C HIS A 51 11.00 -2.00 2.37
N ILE A 52 10.41 -1.54 1.28
CA ILE A 52 10.99 -1.71 -0.06
C ILE A 52 10.86 -0.36 -0.77
N PRO A 53 11.93 0.43 -0.84
CA PRO A 53 11.86 1.73 -1.52
C PRO A 53 11.38 1.58 -2.95
N LEU A 54 10.63 2.57 -3.43
CA LEU A 54 10.05 2.50 -4.77
C LEU A 54 11.10 2.16 -5.84
N ALA A 55 12.30 2.73 -5.73
CA ALA A 55 13.35 2.50 -6.71
C ALA A 55 13.79 1.04 -6.77
N GLU A 56 13.54 0.27 -5.71
CA GLU A 56 13.94 -1.14 -5.63
C GLU A 56 12.77 -2.10 -5.81
N LEU A 57 11.56 -1.57 -5.94
CA LEU A 57 10.36 -2.40 -5.88
C LEU A 57 10.29 -3.44 -6.99
N ALA A 58 10.65 -3.05 -8.23
CA ALA A 58 10.62 -3.98 -9.35
C ALA A 58 11.54 -5.16 -9.11
N ARG A 59 12.72 -4.91 -8.55
CA ARG A 59 13.73 -5.94 -8.30
C ARG A 59 13.37 -6.80 -7.08
N ARG A 60 12.71 -6.20 -6.10
CA ARG A 60 12.44 -6.85 -4.82
C ARG A 60 11.00 -7.32 -4.64
N SER A 61 10.18 -7.23 -5.67
CA SER A 61 8.78 -7.64 -5.56
C SER A 61 8.61 -9.11 -5.17
N GLY A 62 9.64 -9.93 -5.43
CA GLY A 62 9.62 -11.33 -5.02
C GLY A 62 9.61 -11.56 -3.52
N GLU A 63 9.84 -10.51 -2.73
CA GLU A 63 9.72 -10.59 -1.27
C GLU A 63 8.26 -10.56 -0.83
N LEU A 64 7.34 -10.27 -1.74
CA LEU A 64 5.91 -10.20 -1.47
C LEU A 64 5.21 -11.38 -2.15
N ASP A 65 4.06 -11.75 -1.58
CA ASP A 65 3.25 -12.85 -2.10
C ASP A 65 2.19 -12.29 -3.05
N PRO A 66 2.25 -12.57 -4.36
CA PRO A 66 1.27 -12.02 -5.30
C PRO A 66 -0.15 -12.55 -5.12
N SER A 67 -0.32 -13.65 -4.36
CA SER A 67 -1.65 -14.19 -4.10
C SER A 67 -2.35 -13.51 -2.93
N ARG A 68 -1.68 -12.60 -2.23
CA ARG A 68 -2.25 -11.91 -1.08
C ARG A 68 -2.40 -10.42 -1.38
N PRO A 69 -3.43 -9.76 -0.83
CA PRO A 69 -3.58 -8.32 -1.00
C PRO A 69 -2.38 -7.54 -0.47
N VAL A 70 -2.02 -6.48 -1.15
CA VAL A 70 -0.91 -5.59 -0.77
C VAL A 70 -1.45 -4.19 -0.56
N VAL A 71 -1.02 -3.55 0.52
CA VAL A 71 -1.27 -2.13 0.74
C VAL A 71 0.08 -1.43 0.77
N ALA A 72 0.33 -0.59 -0.22
CA ALA A 72 1.56 0.17 -0.32
C ALA A 72 1.32 1.60 0.16
N TYR A 73 2.31 2.22 0.77
CA TYR A 73 2.16 3.62 1.15
C TYR A 73 3.50 4.36 1.02
N CYS A 74 3.38 5.67 0.78
CA CYS A 74 4.51 6.58 0.78
C CYS A 74 4.16 7.75 1.70
N ALA A 75 4.93 8.83 1.65
CA ALA A 75 4.68 9.95 2.55
C ALA A 75 3.37 10.67 2.24
N GLY A 76 3.14 11.01 0.97
CA GLY A 76 1.98 11.82 0.59
C GLY A 76 0.97 11.14 -0.31
N GLY A 77 1.24 9.96 -0.80
CA GLY A 77 0.28 9.18 -1.57
C GLY A 77 0.50 9.09 -3.06
N TRP A 78 1.42 9.86 -3.65
CA TRP A 78 1.58 9.80 -5.11
C TRP A 78 2.56 8.71 -5.56
N ARG A 79 3.62 8.46 -4.79
CA ARG A 79 4.55 7.37 -5.12
C ARG A 79 3.88 6.02 -4.99
N SER A 80 2.95 5.90 -4.06
CA SER A 80 2.27 4.63 -3.84
C SER A 80 1.34 4.26 -5.00
N SER A 81 0.80 5.23 -5.74
CA SER A 81 0.02 4.90 -6.93
C SER A 81 0.90 4.35 -8.05
N VAL A 82 2.14 4.86 -8.15
CA VAL A 82 3.11 4.30 -9.09
C VAL A 82 3.48 2.87 -8.67
N ALA A 83 3.71 2.65 -7.38
CA ALA A 83 4.03 1.33 -6.85
C ALA A 83 2.89 0.34 -7.13
N ALA A 84 1.65 0.76 -6.95
CA ALA A 84 0.51 -0.11 -7.21
C ALA A 84 0.45 -0.52 -8.67
N SER A 85 0.69 0.42 -9.58
CA SER A 85 0.72 0.10 -11.01
C SER A 85 1.83 -0.89 -11.35
N LEU A 86 3.00 -0.68 -10.76
CA LEU A 86 4.14 -1.56 -10.98
C LEU A 86 3.86 -2.97 -10.50
N LEU A 87 3.31 -3.11 -9.31
CA LEU A 87 3.00 -4.42 -8.74
C LEU A 87 1.93 -5.14 -9.56
N ARG A 88 0.91 -4.42 -10.01
CA ARG A 88 -0.11 -5.04 -10.88
C ARG A 88 0.51 -5.56 -12.17
N ALA A 89 1.46 -4.82 -12.73
CA ALA A 89 2.15 -5.27 -13.93
C ALA A 89 2.98 -6.53 -13.68
N GLN A 90 3.33 -6.80 -12.44
CA GLN A 90 4.10 -7.98 -12.07
C GLN A 90 3.24 -9.12 -11.52
N GLY A 91 1.93 -9.02 -11.67
CA GLY A 91 1.03 -10.13 -11.34
C GLY A 91 0.28 -10.02 -10.03
N PHE A 92 0.41 -8.90 -9.33
CA PHE A 92 -0.34 -8.68 -8.09
C PHE A 92 -1.74 -8.21 -8.45
N ALA A 93 -2.75 -8.99 -8.11
CA ALA A 93 -4.14 -8.70 -8.50
C ALA A 93 -4.81 -7.67 -7.59
N ASP A 94 -4.43 -7.62 -6.32
CA ASP A 94 -5.09 -6.76 -5.35
C ASP A 94 -4.05 -5.86 -4.68
N VAL A 95 -3.92 -4.64 -5.19
CA VAL A 95 -2.97 -3.67 -4.65
C VAL A 95 -3.72 -2.38 -4.38
N SER A 96 -3.59 -1.88 -3.16
CA SER A 96 -4.21 -0.63 -2.73
C SER A 96 -3.15 0.28 -2.14
N ASP A 97 -3.46 1.55 -1.97
CA ASP A 97 -2.58 2.47 -1.25
C ASP A 97 -3.41 3.25 -0.22
N ILE A 98 -2.72 3.95 0.67
CA ILE A 98 -3.37 4.73 1.71
C ILE A 98 -3.56 6.16 1.21
N LEU A 99 -4.80 6.61 1.19
CA LEU A 99 -5.13 7.98 0.79
C LEU A 99 -4.43 8.95 1.73
N GLY A 100 -3.61 9.83 1.15
CA GLY A 100 -2.81 10.77 1.93
C GLY A 100 -1.53 10.18 2.50
N GLY A 101 -1.27 8.90 2.29
CA GLY A 101 -0.02 8.24 2.67
C GLY A 101 0.23 8.22 4.17
N TYR A 102 1.50 8.09 4.53
CA TYR A 102 1.89 8.02 5.94
C TYR A 102 1.52 9.28 6.71
N GLY A 103 1.53 10.44 6.05
CA GLY A 103 1.13 11.68 6.72
C GLY A 103 -0.28 11.61 7.27
N ALA A 104 -1.22 11.09 6.47
CA ALA A 104 -2.59 10.91 6.94
C ALA A 104 -2.69 9.86 8.03
N TRP A 105 -1.94 8.75 7.88
CA TRP A 105 -1.90 7.69 8.89
C TRP A 105 -1.40 8.23 10.22
N GLU A 106 -0.29 8.97 10.19
CA GLU A 106 0.32 9.51 11.40
C GLU A 106 -0.62 10.47 12.12
N ARG A 107 -1.27 11.38 11.35
CA ARG A 107 -2.19 12.35 11.95
C ARG A 107 -3.37 11.66 12.64
N ALA A 108 -3.91 10.64 12.01
CA ALA A 108 -5.05 9.91 12.56
C ALA A 108 -4.67 9.20 13.86
N HIS A 109 -3.48 8.63 13.92
CA HIS A 109 -3.04 7.87 15.09
C HIS A 109 -2.48 8.76 16.19
N ALA A 110 -1.94 9.93 15.84
CA ALA A 110 -1.45 10.88 16.83
C ALA A 110 -2.60 11.43 17.68
N THR A 111 -3.76 11.64 17.07
CA THR A 111 -4.91 12.19 17.79
C THR A 111 -5.55 11.16 18.72
N ALA A 112 -5.18 9.91 18.60
CA ALA A 112 -5.71 8.85 19.46
C ALA A 112 -5.00 8.75 20.80
N SER A 113 -3.89 9.44 20.96
CA SER A 113 -3.09 9.33 22.18
C SER A 113 -3.37 10.44 23.19
#